data_c0cf396d82158a4baebe3b68fec6df00
#
_entry.id   c0cf396d82158a4baebe3b68fec6df00
#
_cell.length_a   1.000
_cell.length_b   1.000
_cell.length_c   1.000
_cell.angle_alpha   90.00
_cell.angle_beta   90.00
_cell.angle_gamma   90.00
#
_symmetry.space_group_name_H-M   'P 1'
#
loop_
_entity.id
_entity.type
_entity.pdbx_description
1 polymer ?
#
loop_
_entity_poly.entity_id
_entity_poly.type
_entity_poly.pdbx_seq_one_letter_code
_entity_poly.pdbx_strand_id
1 'polypeptide(L)'
;ETCAKEFFKFLNKKQFNDDEIAKAIVVDTFYKALDYITNLASGLINEEQAKRDNHEIENEKIIEILKKIILFIRENNINRDLITFKMKDKVFLSEFEDFIENDLNSYFKIDINNIFNELVTLLYELVIYENSFDNPSGIVFAGYGKSDLFPSLYSYEVDYSFKNQLKYRPKERTNITIKGC
;
A
#
# COMPACT_ATOMS: atom_id res chain seq x y z
N GLU A 1 -23.21 1.98 11.49
CA GLU A 1 -22.61 0.87 10.73
C GLU A 1 -23.41 0.55 9.45
N THR A 2 -24.74 0.41 9.52
CA THR A 2 -25.57 0.09 8.36
C THR A 2 -25.50 1.18 7.29
N CYS A 3 -25.55 2.46 7.67
CA CYS A 3 -25.47 3.59 6.73
C CYS A 3 -24.14 3.63 5.98
N ALA A 4 -23.02 3.43 6.67
CA ALA A 4 -21.69 3.37 6.04
C ALA A 4 -21.58 2.17 5.07
N LYS A 5 -22.07 0.99 5.46
CA LYS A 5 -22.10 -0.18 4.58
C LYS A 5 -22.91 0.06 3.31
N GLU A 6 -24.09 0.68 3.41
CA GLU A 6 -24.92 1.01 2.24
C GLU A 6 -24.27 2.10 1.37
N PHE A 7 -23.59 3.08 1.97
CA PHE A 7 -22.84 4.09 1.24
C PHE A 7 -21.69 3.48 0.42
N PHE A 8 -20.86 2.62 1.03
CA PHE A 8 -19.77 1.96 0.29
C PHE A 8 -20.30 1.00 -0.78
N LYS A 9 -21.41 0.30 -0.51
CA LYS A 9 -22.09 -0.53 -1.49
C LYS A 9 -22.65 0.29 -2.67
N PHE A 10 -23.12 1.49 -2.41
CA PHE A 10 -23.54 2.44 -3.44
C PHE A 10 -22.36 2.93 -4.26
N LEU A 11 -21.25 3.32 -3.63
CA LEU A 11 -20.03 3.74 -4.32
C LEU A 11 -19.50 2.62 -5.23
N ASN A 12 -19.47 1.39 -4.76
CA ASN A 12 -19.04 0.24 -5.57
C ASN A 12 -19.96 -0.07 -6.78
N LYS A 13 -21.23 0.37 -6.73
CA LYS A 13 -22.17 0.17 -7.84
C LYS A 13 -22.15 1.29 -8.87
N LYS A 14 -21.71 2.48 -8.49
CA LYS A 14 -21.57 3.59 -9.42
C LYS A 14 -20.20 3.54 -10.05
N GLN A 15 -20.14 3.55 -11.37
CA GLN A 15 -18.90 3.76 -12.12
C GLN A 15 -18.37 5.18 -11.88
N PHE A 16 -17.69 5.37 -10.73
CA PHE A 16 -16.89 6.58 -10.49
C PHE A 16 -15.47 6.40 -11.06
N ASN A 17 -15.27 5.43 -11.94
CA ASN A 17 -13.96 4.91 -12.24
C ASN A 17 -13.42 5.55 -13.50
N ASP A 18 -12.44 6.37 -13.28
CA ASP A 18 -11.34 6.48 -14.21
C ASP A 18 -10.27 5.46 -13.74
N ASP A 19 -10.28 4.26 -14.34
CA ASP A 19 -9.31 3.20 -14.01
C ASP A 19 -7.87 3.68 -14.26
N GLU A 20 -7.65 4.63 -15.15
CA GLU A 20 -6.34 5.23 -15.41
C GLU A 20 -5.87 6.09 -14.22
N ILE A 21 -6.75 6.89 -13.63
CA ILE A 21 -6.42 7.62 -12.39
C ILE A 21 -6.10 6.65 -11.26
N ALA A 22 -6.90 5.59 -11.11
CA ALA A 22 -6.66 4.58 -10.08
C ALA A 22 -5.32 3.85 -10.30
N LYS A 23 -4.98 3.50 -11.54
CA LYS A 23 -3.66 2.96 -11.88
C LYS A 23 -2.53 3.91 -11.52
N ALA A 24 -2.67 5.20 -11.84
CA ALA A 24 -1.67 6.20 -11.51
C ALA A 24 -1.44 6.32 -9.99
N ILE A 25 -2.51 6.26 -9.17
CA ILE A 25 -2.39 6.26 -7.71
C ILE A 25 -1.65 5.00 -7.21
N VAL A 26 -1.96 3.83 -7.77
CA VAL A 26 -1.27 2.57 -7.42
C VAL A 26 0.21 2.63 -7.82
N VAL A 27 0.52 3.11 -9.02
CA VAL A 27 1.90 3.27 -9.50
C VAL A 27 2.67 4.28 -8.64
N ASP A 28 2.04 5.36 -8.19
CA ASP A 28 2.65 6.29 -7.22
C ASP A 28 3.01 5.60 -5.90
N THR A 29 2.13 4.71 -5.41
CA THR A 29 2.42 3.87 -4.23
C THR A 29 3.63 2.96 -4.48
N PHE A 30 3.76 2.38 -5.69
CA PHE A 30 4.92 1.57 -6.07
C PHE A 30 6.21 2.39 -6.04
N TYR A 31 6.22 3.57 -6.66
CA TYR A 31 7.39 4.45 -6.64
C TYR A 31 7.79 4.86 -5.23
N LYS A 32 6.83 5.18 -4.35
CA LYS A 32 7.13 5.48 -2.94
C LYS A 32 7.82 4.32 -2.22
N ALA A 33 7.35 3.09 -2.46
CA ALA A 33 7.97 1.90 -1.90
C ALA A 33 9.38 1.66 -2.47
N LEU A 34 9.57 1.83 -3.79
CA LEU A 34 10.87 1.69 -4.43
C LEU A 34 11.87 2.77 -3.98
N ASP A 35 11.42 4.03 -3.85
CA ASP A 35 12.22 5.12 -3.29
C ASP A 35 12.65 4.82 -1.84
N TYR A 36 11.75 4.28 -1.05
CA TYR A 36 12.07 3.88 0.32
C TYR A 36 13.11 2.75 0.36
N ILE A 37 12.97 1.74 -0.52
CA ILE A 37 13.96 0.65 -0.67
C ILE A 37 15.33 1.21 -1.03
N THR A 38 15.40 2.08 -2.05
CA THR A 38 16.67 2.61 -2.55
C THR A 38 17.34 3.55 -1.53
N ASN A 39 16.57 4.34 -0.80
CA ASN A 39 17.09 5.20 0.27
C ASN A 39 17.68 4.38 1.41
N LEU A 40 16.99 3.33 1.88
CA LEU A 40 17.52 2.43 2.90
C LEU A 40 18.76 1.66 2.39
N ALA A 41 18.72 1.17 1.15
CA ALA A 41 19.85 0.47 0.56
C ALA A 41 21.08 1.37 0.46
N SER A 42 20.92 2.61 0.01
CA SER A 42 22.01 3.59 -0.09
C SER A 42 22.66 3.86 1.28
N GLY A 43 21.85 3.98 2.35
CA GLY A 43 22.36 4.12 3.70
C GLY A 43 23.24 2.93 4.14
N LEU A 44 22.71 1.71 3.97
CA LEU A 44 23.41 0.47 4.34
C LEU A 44 24.67 0.23 3.48
N ILE A 45 24.60 0.55 2.19
CA ILE A 45 25.74 0.44 1.27
C ILE A 45 26.86 1.39 1.72
N ASN A 46 26.54 2.65 2.02
CA ASN A 46 27.51 3.63 2.49
C ASN A 46 28.16 3.20 3.81
N GLU A 47 27.41 2.65 4.75
CA GLU A 47 27.95 2.11 6.01
C GLU A 47 28.90 0.93 5.77
N GLU A 48 28.57 0.01 4.85
CA GLU A 48 29.44 -1.10 4.51
C GLU A 48 30.72 -0.67 3.78
N GLN A 49 30.62 0.32 2.89
CA GLN A 49 31.79 0.92 2.22
C GLN A 49 32.74 1.59 3.20
N ALA A 50 32.20 2.35 4.15
CA ALA A 50 33.01 3.00 5.19
C ALA A 50 33.80 1.99 6.05
N LYS A 51 33.21 0.82 6.33
CA LYS A 51 33.89 -0.27 7.06
C LYS A 51 35.03 -0.93 6.27
N ARG A 52 35.04 -0.78 4.93
CA ARG A 52 35.99 -1.42 4.00
C ARG A 52 36.95 -0.44 3.36
N ASP A 53 37.30 0.62 4.03
CA ASP A 53 38.18 1.69 3.51
C ASP A 53 37.73 2.22 2.11
N ASN A 54 36.40 2.35 1.92
CA ASN A 54 35.76 2.84 0.69
C ASN A 54 35.97 1.96 -0.56
N HIS A 55 36.21 0.67 -0.40
CA HIS A 55 36.19 -0.26 -1.54
C HIS A 55 34.76 -0.43 -2.08
N GLU A 56 34.64 -0.58 -3.39
CA GLU A 56 33.35 -0.87 -4.03
C GLU A 56 32.72 -2.15 -3.50
N ILE A 57 31.40 -2.13 -3.30
CA ILE A 57 30.65 -3.30 -2.85
C ILE A 57 30.25 -4.11 -4.08
N GLU A 58 30.46 -5.41 -4.01
CA GLU A 58 30.06 -6.37 -5.06
C GLU A 58 28.53 -6.38 -5.24
N ASN A 59 28.07 -6.54 -6.49
CA ASN A 59 26.65 -6.57 -6.83
C ASN A 59 25.88 -7.63 -6.03
N GLU A 60 26.47 -8.77 -5.74
CA GLU A 60 25.89 -9.83 -4.92
C GLU A 60 25.53 -9.34 -3.52
N LYS A 61 26.39 -8.52 -2.92
CA LYS A 61 26.14 -7.93 -1.60
C LYS A 61 25.03 -6.88 -1.64
N ILE A 62 24.95 -6.10 -2.72
CA ILE A 62 23.85 -5.14 -2.92
C ILE A 62 22.53 -5.91 -3.02
N ILE A 63 22.47 -6.98 -3.78
CA ILE A 63 21.28 -7.85 -3.89
C ILE A 63 20.87 -8.44 -2.53
N GLU A 64 21.84 -8.87 -1.71
CA GLU A 64 21.55 -9.34 -0.35
C GLU A 64 20.93 -8.25 0.54
N ILE A 65 21.45 -7.03 0.46
CA ILE A 65 20.90 -5.86 1.18
C ILE A 65 19.47 -5.58 0.72
N LEU A 66 19.22 -5.55 -0.59
CA LEU A 66 17.88 -5.32 -1.14
C LEU A 66 16.88 -6.40 -0.69
N LYS A 67 17.25 -7.67 -0.70
CA LYS A 67 16.40 -8.77 -0.17
C LYS A 67 16.00 -8.55 1.28
N LYS A 68 16.94 -8.15 2.13
CA LYS A 68 16.67 -7.86 3.54
C LYS A 68 15.71 -6.69 3.71
N ILE A 69 15.86 -5.64 2.90
CA ILE A 69 14.99 -4.46 2.94
C ILE A 69 13.58 -4.83 2.46
N ILE A 70 13.44 -5.58 1.36
CA ILE A 70 12.14 -6.04 0.86
C ILE A 70 11.41 -6.85 1.94
N LEU A 71 12.11 -7.78 2.58
CA LEU A 71 11.55 -8.58 3.67
C LEU A 71 11.13 -7.69 4.85
N PHE A 72 11.98 -6.76 5.27
CA PHE A 72 11.68 -5.81 6.33
C PHE A 72 10.40 -5.00 6.02
N ILE A 73 10.25 -4.49 4.80
CA ILE A 73 9.05 -3.75 4.37
C ILE A 73 7.81 -4.65 4.45
N ARG A 74 7.91 -5.87 3.94
CA ARG A 74 6.80 -6.83 3.95
C ARG A 74 6.35 -7.20 5.36
N GLU A 75 7.25 -7.16 6.33
CA GLU A 75 6.95 -7.48 7.74
C GLU A 75 6.46 -6.27 8.55
N ASN A 76 6.95 -5.07 8.24
CA ASN A 76 6.72 -3.89 9.09
C ASN A 76 5.81 -2.82 8.45
N ASN A 77 5.70 -2.78 7.13
CA ASN A 77 4.95 -1.75 6.42
C ASN A 77 3.64 -2.27 5.79
N ILE A 78 3.39 -3.58 5.84
CA ILE A 78 2.20 -4.22 5.27
C ILE A 78 1.45 -4.98 6.38
N ASN A 79 0.19 -4.59 6.57
CA ASN A 79 -0.70 -5.29 7.49
C ASN A 79 -1.49 -6.37 6.75
N ARG A 80 -1.02 -7.62 6.80
CA ARG A 80 -1.64 -8.76 6.12
C ARG A 80 -2.93 -9.26 6.76
N ASP A 81 -3.20 -8.86 7.99
CA ASP A 81 -4.44 -9.23 8.68
C ASP A 81 -5.65 -8.47 8.11
N LEU A 82 -5.41 -7.38 7.39
CA LEU A 82 -6.44 -6.53 6.81
C LEU A 82 -6.34 -6.47 5.28
N ILE A 83 -7.15 -7.30 4.62
CA ILE A 83 -7.34 -7.23 3.16
C ILE A 83 -8.28 -6.05 2.87
N THR A 84 -7.77 -5.05 2.21
CA THR A 84 -8.51 -3.82 1.85
C THR A 84 -9.06 -3.84 0.43
N PHE A 85 -8.49 -4.69 -0.43
CA PHE A 85 -8.82 -4.80 -1.84
C PHE A 85 -8.66 -6.24 -2.34
N LYS A 86 -9.48 -6.67 -3.30
CA LYS A 86 -9.43 -8.03 -3.87
C LYS A 86 -9.02 -7.98 -5.32
N MET A 87 -7.84 -8.50 -5.62
CA MET A 87 -7.34 -8.65 -6.98
C MET A 87 -6.68 -10.02 -7.13
N LYS A 88 -6.90 -10.69 -8.27
CA LYS A 88 -6.20 -11.95 -8.58
C LYS A 88 -4.83 -11.63 -9.16
N ASP A 89 -3.83 -12.43 -8.86
CA ASP A 89 -2.45 -12.27 -9.35
C ASP A 89 -2.37 -12.07 -10.86
N LYS A 90 -3.13 -12.86 -11.63
CA LYS A 90 -3.16 -12.73 -13.10
C LYS A 90 -3.71 -11.38 -13.57
N VAL A 91 -4.70 -10.83 -12.86
CA VAL A 91 -5.26 -9.51 -13.17
C VAL A 91 -4.25 -8.43 -12.81
N PHE A 92 -3.60 -8.56 -11.66
CA PHE A 92 -2.53 -7.65 -11.25
C PHE A 92 -1.41 -7.60 -12.29
N LEU A 93 -0.87 -8.75 -12.68
CA LEU A 93 0.21 -8.83 -13.66
C LEU A 93 -0.20 -8.19 -14.99
N SER A 94 -1.41 -8.46 -15.50
CA SER A 94 -1.89 -7.87 -16.74
C SER A 94 -2.14 -6.37 -16.66
N GLU A 95 -2.64 -5.86 -15.52
CA GLU A 95 -2.95 -4.43 -15.37
C GLU A 95 -1.70 -3.57 -15.17
N PHE A 96 -0.63 -4.13 -14.61
CA PHE A 96 0.62 -3.43 -14.31
C PHE A 96 1.82 -3.98 -15.11
N GLU A 97 1.55 -4.69 -16.25
CA GLU A 97 2.56 -5.30 -17.11
C GLU A 97 3.63 -4.29 -17.53
N ASP A 98 3.21 -3.14 -18.07
CA ASP A 98 4.15 -2.09 -18.53
C ASP A 98 5.07 -1.60 -17.40
N PHE A 99 4.53 -1.40 -16.20
CA PHE A 99 5.33 -1.01 -15.03
C PHE A 99 6.31 -2.11 -14.63
N ILE A 100 5.83 -3.35 -14.57
CA ILE A 100 6.64 -4.50 -14.12
C ILE A 100 7.77 -4.79 -15.12
N GLU A 101 7.49 -4.76 -16.41
CA GLU A 101 8.47 -5.10 -17.45
C GLU A 101 9.46 -3.98 -17.75
N ASN A 102 8.98 -2.73 -17.77
CA ASN A 102 9.77 -1.59 -18.21
C ASN A 102 10.28 -0.75 -17.04
N ASP A 103 9.38 -0.26 -16.18
CA ASP A 103 9.74 0.70 -15.14
C ASP A 103 10.50 0.04 -14.01
N LEU A 104 10.05 -1.12 -13.53
CA LEU A 104 10.71 -1.83 -12.43
C LEU A 104 12.15 -2.21 -12.78
N ASN A 105 12.38 -2.73 -13.98
CA ASN A 105 13.72 -3.09 -14.44
C ASN A 105 14.63 -1.87 -14.64
N SER A 106 14.07 -0.75 -15.11
CA SER A 106 14.85 0.48 -15.36
C SER A 106 15.13 1.27 -14.08
N TYR A 107 14.34 1.06 -13.03
CA TYR A 107 14.44 1.78 -11.77
C TYR A 107 15.77 1.49 -11.04
N PHE A 108 16.19 0.23 -11.02
CA PHE A 108 17.45 -0.19 -10.42
C PHE A 108 18.57 -0.14 -11.47
N LYS A 109 19.72 0.45 -11.10
CA LYS A 109 20.91 0.52 -11.97
C LYS A 109 21.76 -0.76 -11.93
N ILE A 110 21.20 -1.85 -11.46
CA ILE A 110 21.83 -3.17 -11.33
C ILE A 110 20.88 -4.24 -11.86
N ASP A 111 21.43 -5.41 -12.17
CA ASP A 111 20.61 -6.57 -12.52
C ASP A 111 19.82 -7.07 -11.30
N ILE A 112 18.49 -6.98 -11.39
CA ILE A 112 17.54 -7.36 -10.33
C ILE A 112 16.92 -8.75 -10.53
N ASN A 113 17.35 -9.54 -11.50
CA ASN A 113 16.77 -10.86 -11.80
C ASN A 113 16.66 -11.74 -10.55
N ASN A 114 17.63 -11.68 -9.65
CA ASN A 114 17.67 -12.45 -8.41
C ASN A 114 16.69 -12.00 -7.32
N ILE A 115 16.03 -10.85 -7.50
CA ILE A 115 15.03 -10.29 -6.55
C ILE A 115 13.73 -9.89 -7.23
N PHE A 116 13.61 -10.13 -8.53
CA PHE A 116 12.48 -9.68 -9.34
C PHE A 116 11.16 -10.22 -8.80
N ASN A 117 11.09 -11.51 -8.50
CA ASN A 117 9.87 -12.14 -7.98
C ASN A 117 9.48 -11.59 -6.60
N GLU A 118 10.46 -11.31 -5.74
CA GLU A 118 10.23 -10.72 -4.42
C GLU A 118 9.69 -9.29 -4.55
N LEU A 119 10.22 -8.50 -5.50
CA LEU A 119 9.73 -7.16 -5.81
C LEU A 119 8.29 -7.21 -6.34
N VAL A 120 8.01 -8.04 -7.34
CA VAL A 120 6.65 -8.20 -7.89
C VAL A 120 5.67 -8.65 -6.81
N THR A 121 6.09 -9.55 -5.93
CA THR A 121 5.26 -9.98 -4.79
C THR A 121 4.99 -8.83 -3.83
N LEU A 122 6.00 -8.01 -3.50
CA LEU A 122 5.82 -6.81 -2.68
C LEU A 122 4.82 -5.85 -3.32
N LEU A 123 4.96 -5.54 -4.61
CA LEU A 123 4.04 -4.64 -5.31
C LEU A 123 2.60 -5.15 -5.28
N TYR A 124 2.40 -6.45 -5.48
CA TYR A 124 1.09 -7.07 -5.35
C TYR A 124 0.51 -6.93 -3.93
N GLU A 125 1.31 -7.18 -2.91
CA GLU A 125 0.89 -7.02 -1.51
C GLU A 125 0.50 -5.57 -1.18
N LEU A 126 1.18 -4.57 -1.74
CA LEU A 126 0.82 -3.15 -1.59
C LEU A 126 -0.58 -2.82 -2.15
N VAL A 127 -1.01 -3.55 -3.19
CA VAL A 127 -2.35 -3.36 -3.76
C VAL A 127 -3.43 -3.95 -2.87
N ILE A 128 -3.24 -5.17 -2.37
CA ILE A 128 -4.32 -5.93 -1.71
C ILE A 128 -4.41 -5.71 -0.20
N TYR A 129 -3.32 -5.34 0.45
CA TYR A 129 -3.27 -5.14 1.90
C TYR A 129 -3.22 -3.66 2.28
N GLU A 130 -3.54 -3.38 3.54
CA GLU A 130 -3.21 -2.09 4.15
C GLU A 130 -1.68 -1.94 4.21
N ASN A 131 -1.18 -0.77 3.84
CA ASN A 131 0.25 -0.49 3.89
C ASN A 131 0.54 0.98 4.23
N SER A 132 1.79 1.27 4.63
CA SER A 132 2.22 2.60 5.06
C SER A 132 2.53 3.56 3.91
N PHE A 133 2.51 3.12 2.67
CA PHE A 133 2.78 3.93 1.47
C PHE A 133 1.50 4.53 0.86
N ASP A 134 0.32 4.00 1.25
CA ASP A 134 -0.98 4.56 0.86
C ASP A 134 -1.14 5.98 1.41
N ASN A 135 -1.90 6.80 0.67
CA ASN A 135 -2.25 8.16 1.07
C ASN A 135 -3.78 8.33 1.09
N PRO A 136 -4.46 7.69 2.05
CA PRO A 136 -5.91 7.61 2.07
C PRO A 136 -6.57 8.93 2.45
N SER A 137 -7.80 9.12 1.97
CA SER A 137 -8.71 10.16 2.42
C SER A 137 -9.60 9.66 3.55
N GLY A 138 -9.78 10.46 4.60
CA GLY A 138 -10.66 10.12 5.73
C GLY A 138 -12.12 10.41 5.42
N ILE A 139 -13.02 9.47 5.76
CA ILE A 139 -14.47 9.67 5.75
C ILE A 139 -15.01 9.36 7.14
N VAL A 140 -15.83 10.27 7.68
CA VAL A 140 -16.46 10.09 8.99
C VAL A 140 -17.99 10.07 8.82
N PHE A 141 -18.61 9.02 9.34
CA PHE A 141 -20.07 8.96 9.49
C PHE A 141 -20.44 9.20 10.96
N ALA A 142 -21.31 10.18 11.17
CA ALA A 142 -21.88 10.46 12.49
C ALA A 142 -23.38 10.16 12.48
N GLY A 143 -23.88 9.53 13.54
CA GLY A 143 -25.31 9.26 13.62
C GLY A 143 -25.74 8.58 14.90
N TYR A 144 -27.06 8.54 15.09
CA TYR A 144 -27.71 7.83 16.19
C TYR A 144 -28.23 6.49 15.71
N GLY A 145 -27.96 5.42 16.45
CA GLY A 145 -28.69 4.17 16.33
C GLY A 145 -30.11 4.30 16.90
N LYS A 146 -31.00 3.37 16.53
CA LYS A 146 -32.40 3.40 17.00
C LYS A 146 -32.55 3.37 18.53
N SER A 147 -31.55 2.83 19.23
CA SER A 147 -31.50 2.69 20.70
C SER A 147 -30.37 3.49 21.34
N ASP A 148 -29.64 4.28 20.57
CA ASP A 148 -28.48 4.99 21.10
C ASP A 148 -28.90 6.34 21.73
N LEU A 149 -28.50 6.57 22.98
CA LEU A 149 -28.67 7.84 23.67
C LEU A 149 -27.68 8.91 23.15
N PHE A 150 -26.55 8.48 22.60
CA PHE A 150 -25.49 9.34 22.10
C PHE A 150 -25.10 8.93 20.69
N PRO A 151 -24.62 9.90 19.85
CA PRO A 151 -24.16 9.59 18.51
C PRO A 151 -22.90 8.73 18.54
N SER A 152 -22.80 7.84 17.55
CA SER A 152 -21.57 7.10 17.26
C SER A 152 -20.89 7.70 16.05
N LEU A 153 -19.55 7.75 16.09
CA LEU A 153 -18.70 8.10 14.95
C LEU A 153 -18.06 6.84 14.40
N TYR A 154 -18.09 6.70 13.09
CA TYR A 154 -17.39 5.64 12.35
C TYR A 154 -16.46 6.31 11.36
N SER A 155 -15.16 6.11 11.53
CA SER A 155 -14.16 6.61 10.60
C SER A 155 -13.68 5.50 9.65
N TYR A 156 -13.43 5.90 8.43
CA TYR A 156 -12.92 5.05 7.36
C TYR A 156 -11.81 5.79 6.62
N GLU A 157 -10.85 5.06 6.14
CA GLU A 157 -9.89 5.52 5.15
C GLU A 157 -10.25 4.92 3.79
N VAL A 158 -10.16 5.76 2.76
CA VAL A 158 -10.47 5.41 1.38
C VAL A 158 -9.29 5.81 0.51
N ASP A 159 -8.75 4.88 -0.23
CA ASP A 159 -7.60 5.11 -1.11
C ASP A 159 -8.05 5.42 -2.54
N TYR A 160 -8.58 4.43 -3.23
CA TYR A 160 -8.99 4.54 -4.63
C TYR A 160 -10.12 3.56 -4.97
N SER A 161 -10.70 3.75 -6.16
CA SER A 161 -11.63 2.78 -6.75
C SER A 161 -11.04 2.29 -8.08
N PHE A 162 -10.88 0.97 -8.21
CA PHE A 162 -10.33 0.33 -9.40
C PHE A 162 -11.12 -0.92 -9.76
N LYS A 163 -11.44 -1.12 -11.05
CA LYS A 163 -12.26 -2.25 -11.52
C LYS A 163 -13.58 -2.42 -10.72
N ASN A 164 -14.27 -1.31 -10.46
CA ASN A 164 -15.50 -1.28 -9.66
C ASN A 164 -15.35 -1.78 -8.21
N GLN A 165 -14.16 -1.77 -7.66
CA GLN A 165 -13.89 -2.07 -6.27
C GLN A 165 -13.25 -0.88 -5.60
N LEU A 166 -13.78 -0.49 -4.44
CA LEU A 166 -13.22 0.57 -3.62
C LEU A 166 -12.23 -0.02 -2.62
N LYS A 167 -10.99 0.49 -2.61
CA LYS A 167 -10.03 0.18 -1.55
C LYS A 167 -10.33 1.09 -0.37
N TYR A 168 -10.82 0.51 0.71
CA TYR A 168 -11.12 1.24 1.95
C TYR A 168 -10.92 0.35 3.17
N ARG A 169 -10.75 0.96 4.32
CA ARG A 169 -10.63 0.28 5.62
C ARG A 169 -11.34 1.02 6.73
N PRO A 170 -12.00 0.30 7.66
CA PRO A 170 -12.49 0.91 8.89
C PRO A 170 -11.30 1.29 9.79
N LYS A 171 -11.37 2.46 10.43
CA LYS A 171 -10.39 2.89 11.43
C LYS A 171 -10.96 2.70 12.83
N GLU A 172 -11.71 3.64 13.30
CA GLU A 172 -12.18 3.64 14.68
C GLU A 172 -13.70 3.84 14.76
N ARG A 173 -14.28 3.23 15.79
CA ARG A 173 -15.61 3.56 16.26
C ARG A 173 -15.46 4.32 17.57
N THR A 174 -15.92 5.55 17.62
CA THR A 174 -15.97 6.34 18.85
C THR A 174 -17.43 6.58 19.23
N ASN A 175 -17.81 6.21 20.45
CA ASN A 175 -19.09 6.61 21.03
C ASN A 175 -18.88 7.94 21.73
N ILE A 176 -19.62 8.95 21.32
CA ILE A 176 -19.62 10.26 22.00
C ILE A 176 -20.40 10.08 23.29
N THR A 177 -19.72 10.01 24.41
CA THR A 177 -20.34 10.06 25.74
C THR A 177 -20.16 11.46 26.31
N ILE A 178 -21.24 12.08 26.74
CA ILE A 178 -21.16 13.28 27.59
C ILE A 178 -20.65 12.77 28.94
N LYS A 179 -19.36 12.92 29.22
CA LYS A 179 -18.88 12.80 30.60
C LYS A 179 -19.56 13.91 31.38
N GLY A 180 -20.40 13.55 32.33
CA GLY A 180 -21.36 14.40 33.00
C GLY A 180 -20.81 15.74 33.47
N CYS A 181 -21.73 16.69 33.44
CA CYS A 181 -21.66 17.91 34.25
C CYS A 181 -21.59 17.56 35.72
#